data_1405e901f2f2deda4f076a94fd063358
#
_entry.id   1405e901f2f2deda4f076a94fd063358
#
_cell.length_a   1.000
_cell.length_b   1.000
_cell.length_c   1.000
_cell.angle_alpha   90.00
_cell.angle_beta   90.00
_cell.angle_gamma   90.00
#
_symmetry.space_group_name_H-M   'P 1'
#
loop_
_entity.id
_entity.type
_entity.pdbx_description
1 polymer ?
#
loop_
_entity_poly.entity_id
_entity_poly.type
_entity_poly.pdbx_seq_one_letter_code
_entity_poly.pdbx_strand_id
1 'polypeptide(L)'
;MAAVTQAEDSSITPELSVDALLKLANVVRFRIYVALRAFGTLRARQLAELTGITETSMNRHLDVMREVGFVVAEQAGKTRQSWLWSAVPGGVRVGRIEGGEIQDAALEWLRAVSGAYGIIASQWPSVAASWPQNWQSAAETSDWVMHLTAQQLDGLAADLRAVATKWKQASKINEPALAEQTVTPEDPDWIAPVVLILTAIPYPSRPR
;
A
#
# COMPACT_ATOMS: atom_id res chain seq x y z
N MET A 1 -33.46 -0.90 20.65
CA MET A 1 -33.00 0.03 19.58
C MET A 1 -31.79 0.77 20.12
N ALA A 2 -30.59 0.34 19.82
CA ALA A 2 -29.35 1.03 20.18
C ALA A 2 -28.73 1.48 18.85
N ALA A 3 -28.60 2.79 18.66
CA ALA A 3 -27.98 3.41 17.52
C ALA A 3 -26.47 3.07 17.52
N VAL A 4 -26.03 2.34 16.50
CA VAL A 4 -24.61 2.18 16.21
C VAL A 4 -24.15 3.50 15.61
N THR A 5 -23.49 4.32 16.43
CA THR A 5 -22.79 5.51 15.96
C THR A 5 -21.60 5.01 15.14
N GLN A 6 -21.68 5.21 13.82
CA GLN A 6 -20.52 5.08 12.93
C GLN A 6 -19.51 6.13 13.36
N ALA A 7 -18.42 5.70 13.98
CA ALA A 7 -17.23 6.52 14.09
C ALA A 7 -16.67 6.69 12.67
N GLU A 8 -16.98 7.81 12.05
CA GLU A 8 -16.35 8.26 10.82
C GLU A 8 -14.86 8.41 11.10
N ASP A 9 -14.05 7.58 10.43
CA ASP A 9 -12.61 7.74 10.35
C ASP A 9 -12.35 9.01 9.50
N SER A 10 -12.45 10.17 10.17
CA SER A 10 -12.25 11.50 9.57
C SER A 10 -10.77 11.78 9.35
N SER A 11 -10.05 10.88 8.71
CA SER A 11 -8.84 11.25 7.99
C SER A 11 -9.30 11.81 6.64
N ILE A 12 -9.41 13.13 6.55
CA ILE A 12 -9.61 13.84 5.28
C ILE A 12 -8.43 13.46 4.39
N THR A 13 -8.64 12.45 3.54
CA THR A 13 -7.68 12.17 2.46
C THR A 13 -7.78 13.36 1.51
N PRO A 14 -6.74 14.19 1.35
CA PRO A 14 -6.79 15.33 0.47
C PRO A 14 -7.10 14.84 -0.95
N GLU A 15 -8.03 15.48 -1.61
CA GLU A 15 -8.32 15.25 -3.02
C GLU A 15 -7.06 15.65 -3.80
N LEU A 16 -6.42 14.67 -4.44
CA LEU A 16 -5.16 14.90 -5.13
C LEU A 16 -5.42 15.70 -6.41
N SER A 17 -4.65 16.77 -6.60
CA SER A 17 -4.59 17.47 -7.88
C SER A 17 -4.04 16.56 -8.99
N VAL A 18 -4.34 16.89 -10.25
CA VAL A 18 -3.77 16.20 -11.43
C VAL A 18 -2.24 16.14 -11.36
N ASP A 19 -1.59 17.24 -11.01
CA ASP A 19 -0.13 17.31 -10.85
C ASP A 19 0.39 16.36 -9.77
N ALA A 20 -0.29 16.30 -8.61
CA ALA A 20 0.07 15.37 -7.54
C ALA A 20 -0.10 13.91 -7.97
N LEU A 21 -1.18 13.57 -8.67
CA LEU A 21 -1.40 12.21 -9.21
C LEU A 21 -0.27 11.83 -10.18
N LEU A 22 0.07 12.70 -11.13
CA LEU A 22 1.16 12.45 -12.09
C LEU A 22 2.52 12.34 -11.41
N LYS A 23 2.80 13.18 -10.42
CA LYS A 23 4.03 13.07 -9.60
C LYS A 23 4.07 11.75 -8.82
N LEU A 24 2.93 11.21 -8.39
CA LEU A 24 2.84 9.94 -7.70
C LEU A 24 2.75 8.73 -8.65
N ALA A 25 2.42 8.92 -9.92
CA ALA A 25 2.34 7.88 -10.93
C ALA A 25 3.74 7.31 -11.27
N ASN A 26 4.36 6.69 -10.28
CA ASN A 26 5.70 6.11 -10.38
C ASN A 26 5.80 4.85 -9.51
N VAL A 27 6.17 3.73 -10.13
CA VAL A 27 6.30 2.42 -9.50
C VAL A 27 7.18 2.46 -8.23
N VAL A 28 8.32 3.17 -8.30
CA VAL A 28 9.25 3.27 -7.17
C VAL A 28 8.63 4.05 -6.01
N ARG A 29 7.99 5.19 -6.29
CA ARG A 29 7.34 6.00 -5.24
C ARG A 29 6.24 5.22 -4.54
N PHE A 30 5.48 4.43 -5.30
CA PHE A 30 4.44 3.61 -4.68
C PHE A 30 5.02 2.48 -3.84
N ARG A 31 6.12 1.84 -4.26
CA ARG A 31 6.84 0.85 -3.44
C ARG A 31 7.40 1.46 -2.15
N ILE A 32 7.96 2.67 -2.21
CA ILE A 32 8.39 3.43 -1.03
C ILE A 32 7.21 3.64 -0.08
N TYR A 33 6.06 4.08 -0.62
CA TYR A 33 4.86 4.29 0.17
C TYR A 33 4.38 3.01 0.88
N VAL A 34 4.34 1.88 0.17
CA VAL A 34 3.98 0.58 0.76
C VAL A 34 4.97 0.18 1.85
N ALA A 35 6.28 0.36 1.64
CA ALA A 35 7.29 0.07 2.65
C ALA A 35 7.12 0.91 3.92
N LEU A 36 6.87 2.21 3.77
CA LEU A 36 6.60 3.10 4.92
C LEU A 36 5.32 2.72 5.67
N ARG A 37 4.31 2.23 4.97
CA ARG A 37 3.08 1.74 5.61
C ARG A 37 3.27 0.40 6.32
N ALA A 38 4.13 -0.45 5.78
CA ALA A 38 4.41 -1.77 6.35
C ALA A 38 5.31 -1.69 7.59
N PHE A 39 6.33 -0.84 7.55
CA PHE A 39 7.39 -0.80 8.57
C PHE A 39 7.40 0.50 9.40
N GLY A 40 6.45 1.41 9.16
CA GLY A 40 6.39 2.69 9.87
C GLY A 40 7.47 3.67 9.42
N THR A 41 8.09 4.33 10.38
CA THR A 41 9.08 5.38 10.15
C THR A 41 10.46 4.80 9.82
N LEU A 42 11.02 5.18 8.66
CA LEU A 42 12.29 4.65 8.15
C LEU A 42 13.22 5.78 7.68
N ARG A 43 14.54 5.48 7.67
CA ARG A 43 15.54 6.32 7.02
C ARG A 43 15.63 6.04 5.52
N ALA A 44 16.11 7.01 4.74
CA ALA A 44 16.29 6.85 3.29
C ALA A 44 17.15 5.62 2.93
N ARG A 45 18.20 5.33 3.71
CA ARG A 45 19.02 4.13 3.52
C ARG A 45 18.23 2.82 3.68
N GLN A 46 17.41 2.71 4.72
CA GLN A 46 16.59 1.52 4.94
C GLN A 46 15.58 1.31 3.81
N LEU A 47 14.96 2.41 3.34
CA LEU A 47 14.07 2.37 2.17
C LEU A 47 14.80 1.96 0.89
N ALA A 48 16.03 2.43 0.71
CA ALA A 48 16.89 2.04 -0.42
C ALA A 48 17.18 0.53 -0.42
N GLU A 49 17.53 -0.02 0.73
CA GLU A 49 17.76 -1.46 0.93
C GLU A 49 16.48 -2.28 0.64
N LEU A 50 15.31 -1.86 1.17
CA LEU A 50 14.03 -2.55 0.97
C LEU A 50 13.53 -2.51 -0.48
N THR A 51 13.84 -1.45 -1.21
CA THR A 51 13.32 -1.25 -2.58
C THR A 51 14.35 -1.58 -3.66
N GLY A 52 15.60 -1.84 -3.30
CA GLY A 52 16.67 -2.17 -4.25
C GLY A 52 17.12 -1.00 -5.13
N ILE A 53 16.95 0.25 -4.67
CA ILE A 53 17.41 1.45 -5.38
C ILE A 53 18.51 2.17 -4.60
N THR A 54 19.30 3.00 -5.29
CA THR A 54 20.38 3.76 -4.63
C THR A 54 19.84 4.82 -3.66
N GLU A 55 20.56 5.11 -2.58
CA GLU A 55 20.16 6.14 -1.61
C GLU A 55 20.02 7.54 -2.26
N THR A 56 20.84 7.85 -3.23
CA THR A 56 20.72 9.11 -3.99
C THR A 56 19.40 9.20 -4.75
N SER A 57 19.00 8.12 -5.42
CA SER A 57 17.71 8.05 -6.11
C SER A 57 16.55 8.08 -5.11
N MET A 58 16.69 7.38 -3.98
CA MET A 58 15.71 7.38 -2.89
C MET A 58 15.42 8.80 -2.39
N ASN A 59 16.46 9.58 -2.10
CA ASN A 59 16.28 10.95 -1.64
C ASN A 59 15.49 11.82 -2.63
N ARG A 60 15.73 11.66 -3.94
CA ARG A 60 14.97 12.37 -4.99
C ARG A 60 13.49 11.98 -4.97
N HIS A 61 13.19 10.68 -4.85
CA HIS A 61 11.80 10.22 -4.76
C HIS A 61 11.10 10.74 -3.52
N LEU A 62 11.76 10.70 -2.37
CA LEU A 62 11.23 11.20 -1.09
C LEU A 62 10.93 12.70 -1.14
N ASP A 63 11.79 13.50 -1.80
CA ASP A 63 11.53 14.94 -1.97
C ASP A 63 10.26 15.20 -2.76
N VAL A 64 10.08 14.52 -3.89
CA VAL A 64 8.86 14.65 -4.70
C VAL A 64 7.62 14.21 -3.91
N MET A 65 7.72 13.10 -3.17
CA MET A 65 6.60 12.60 -2.36
C MET A 65 6.25 13.56 -1.21
N ARG A 66 7.25 14.22 -0.63
CA ARG A 66 7.04 15.25 0.40
C ARG A 66 6.40 16.51 -0.18
N GLU A 67 6.83 16.96 -1.34
CA GLU A 67 6.27 18.13 -2.04
C GLU A 67 4.76 17.98 -2.26
N VAL A 68 4.30 16.78 -2.60
CA VAL A 68 2.86 16.49 -2.81
C VAL A 68 2.14 16.00 -1.55
N GLY A 69 2.77 16.08 -0.39
CA GLY A 69 2.16 15.73 0.90
C GLY A 69 1.90 14.23 1.11
N PHE A 70 2.64 13.34 0.45
CA PHE A 70 2.47 11.90 0.53
C PHE A 70 3.31 11.25 1.63
N VAL A 71 4.42 11.88 1.95
CA VAL A 71 5.28 11.53 3.07
C VAL A 71 5.64 12.76 3.87
N VAL A 72 5.94 12.56 5.14
CA VAL A 72 6.50 13.58 6.02
C VAL A 72 7.89 13.20 6.42
N ALA A 73 8.71 14.22 6.73
CA ALA A 73 10.08 14.05 7.18
C ALA A 73 10.25 14.70 8.56
N GLU A 74 10.80 13.95 9.48
CA GLU A 74 11.24 14.45 10.78
C GLU A 74 12.75 14.52 10.81
N GLN A 75 13.29 15.68 11.22
CA GLN A 75 14.72 15.87 11.38
C GLN A 75 15.21 15.26 12.69
N ALA A 76 15.77 14.05 12.62
CA ALA A 76 16.34 13.36 13.79
C ALA A 76 17.84 13.72 14.02
N GLY A 77 18.40 14.70 13.30
CA GLY A 77 19.80 15.14 13.43
C GLY A 77 20.19 16.18 12.39
N LYS A 78 21.48 16.56 12.40
CA LYS A 78 22.00 17.68 11.58
C LYS A 78 22.14 17.35 10.09
N THR A 79 22.22 16.08 9.71
CA THR A 79 22.41 15.66 8.32
C THR A 79 21.14 15.06 7.75
N ARG A 80 20.98 15.11 6.43
CA ARG A 80 19.85 14.52 5.74
C ARG A 80 19.75 13.00 5.93
N GLN A 81 20.86 12.30 6.09
CA GLN A 81 20.89 10.84 6.35
C GLN A 81 20.22 10.47 7.68
N SER A 82 20.14 11.42 8.62
CA SER A 82 19.45 11.21 9.90
C SER A 82 17.95 11.45 9.85
N TRP A 83 17.42 11.95 8.73
CA TRP A 83 15.98 12.21 8.60
C TRP A 83 15.18 10.90 8.63
N LEU A 84 14.07 10.97 9.36
CA LEU A 84 13.09 9.90 9.47
C LEU A 84 11.90 10.22 8.58
N TRP A 85 11.49 9.26 7.77
CA TRP A 85 10.40 9.40 6.82
C TRP A 85 9.24 8.51 7.22
N SER A 86 8.02 9.03 7.15
CA SER A 86 6.79 8.28 7.38
C SER A 86 5.74 8.61 6.32
N ALA A 87 4.88 7.62 6.03
CA ALA A 87 3.72 7.84 5.15
C ALA A 87 2.67 8.69 5.86
N VAL A 88 2.02 9.60 5.13
CA VAL A 88 0.86 10.32 5.65
C VAL A 88 -0.29 9.33 5.85
N PRO A 89 -0.97 9.32 7.01
CA PRO A 89 -2.13 8.47 7.28
C PRO A 89 -3.27 8.71 6.28
N GLY A 90 -4.09 7.68 6.04
CA GLY A 90 -5.32 7.82 5.24
C GLY A 90 -5.26 7.21 3.84
N GLY A 91 -4.09 7.01 3.28
CA GLY A 91 -3.96 6.45 1.93
C GLY A 91 -4.32 7.45 0.82
N VAL A 92 -4.32 6.99 -0.43
CA VAL A 92 -4.80 7.74 -1.59
C VAL A 92 -6.15 7.20 -2.00
N ARG A 93 -7.13 8.05 -2.02
CA ARG A 93 -8.39 7.75 -2.68
C ARG A 93 -8.42 8.53 -3.98
N VAL A 94 -8.31 7.83 -5.11
CA VAL A 94 -8.65 8.43 -6.40
C VAL A 94 -10.17 8.49 -6.44
N GLY A 95 -10.73 9.68 -6.48
CA GLY A 95 -12.17 9.91 -6.55
C GLY A 95 -12.78 9.28 -7.81
N ARG A 96 -14.11 9.39 -7.97
CA ARG A 96 -14.78 8.95 -9.18
C ARG A 96 -14.17 9.68 -10.37
N ILE A 97 -13.59 8.92 -11.29
CA ILE A 97 -12.89 9.46 -12.46
C ILE A 97 -13.95 9.90 -13.47
N GLU A 98 -14.26 11.19 -13.51
CA GLU A 98 -15.18 11.78 -14.47
C GLU A 98 -14.39 12.60 -15.49
N GLY A 99 -14.01 11.96 -16.61
CA GLY A 99 -13.53 12.62 -17.84
C GLY A 99 -12.35 13.60 -17.76
N GLY A 100 -11.68 13.83 -18.89
CA GLY A 100 -10.63 14.85 -19.05
C GLY A 100 -9.27 14.50 -18.46
N GLU A 101 -8.42 15.50 -18.21
CA GLU A 101 -7.04 15.37 -17.74
C GLU A 101 -6.91 14.55 -16.44
N ILE A 102 -7.90 14.66 -15.54
CA ILE A 102 -7.91 13.89 -14.29
C ILE A 102 -8.06 12.39 -14.54
N GLN A 103 -8.79 12.00 -15.58
CA GLN A 103 -8.94 10.59 -15.97
C GLN A 103 -7.60 10.02 -16.45
N ASP A 104 -6.87 10.74 -17.28
CA ASP A 104 -5.57 10.30 -17.79
C ASP A 104 -4.55 10.18 -16.65
N ALA A 105 -4.49 11.16 -15.77
CA ALA A 105 -3.62 11.13 -14.58
C ALA A 105 -3.96 9.95 -13.65
N ALA A 106 -5.23 9.64 -13.45
CA ALA A 106 -5.67 8.53 -12.64
C ALA A 106 -5.33 7.17 -13.28
N LEU A 107 -5.43 7.04 -14.60
CA LEU A 107 -5.00 5.84 -15.32
C LEU A 107 -3.48 5.63 -15.23
N GLU A 108 -2.68 6.68 -15.37
CA GLU A 108 -1.23 6.61 -15.17
C GLU A 108 -0.88 6.18 -13.74
N TRP A 109 -1.57 6.76 -12.75
CA TRP A 109 -1.40 6.36 -11.37
C TRP A 109 -1.77 4.89 -11.14
N LEU A 110 -2.90 4.41 -11.69
CA LEU A 110 -3.32 3.00 -11.61
C LEU A 110 -2.29 2.06 -12.26
N ARG A 111 -1.70 2.43 -13.39
CA ARG A 111 -0.61 1.66 -14.01
C ARG A 111 0.60 1.54 -13.09
N ALA A 112 1.01 2.65 -12.47
CA ALA A 112 2.13 2.65 -11.53
C ALA A 112 1.86 1.80 -10.29
N VAL A 113 0.65 1.89 -9.72
CA VAL A 113 0.19 1.09 -8.58
C VAL A 113 0.19 -0.40 -8.92
N SER A 114 -0.41 -0.78 -10.07
CA SER A 114 -0.47 -2.17 -10.53
C SER A 114 0.93 -2.73 -10.77
N GLY A 115 1.83 -1.94 -11.38
CA GLY A 115 3.23 -2.32 -11.56
C GLY A 115 3.98 -2.53 -10.23
N ALA A 116 3.76 -1.65 -9.26
CA ALA A 116 4.38 -1.78 -7.94
C ALA A 116 3.90 -3.02 -7.19
N TYR A 117 2.59 -3.29 -7.21
CA TYR A 117 2.03 -4.50 -6.59
C TYR A 117 2.48 -5.77 -7.31
N GLY A 118 2.60 -5.75 -8.64
CA GLY A 118 3.16 -6.86 -9.39
C GLY A 118 4.59 -7.20 -8.94
N ILE A 119 5.45 -6.18 -8.75
CA ILE A 119 6.81 -6.37 -8.23
C ILE A 119 6.77 -6.94 -6.80
N ILE A 120 5.95 -6.39 -5.91
CA ILE A 120 5.83 -6.87 -4.52
C ILE A 120 5.38 -8.33 -4.50
N ALA A 121 4.34 -8.69 -5.24
CA ALA A 121 3.82 -10.05 -5.32
C ALA A 121 4.87 -11.02 -5.91
N SER A 122 5.61 -10.61 -6.93
CA SER A 122 6.64 -11.45 -7.56
C SER A 122 7.87 -11.72 -6.67
N GLN A 123 8.05 -10.97 -5.59
CA GLN A 123 9.14 -11.22 -4.63
C GLN A 123 8.84 -12.41 -3.71
N TRP A 124 7.58 -12.68 -3.42
CA TRP A 124 7.20 -13.73 -2.48
C TRP A 124 7.78 -15.11 -2.81
N PRO A 125 7.66 -15.65 -4.04
CA PRO A 125 8.25 -16.95 -4.37
C PRO A 125 9.76 -17.04 -4.13
N SER A 126 10.48 -15.92 -4.25
CA SER A 126 11.92 -15.86 -4.06
C SER A 126 12.35 -15.89 -2.58
N VAL A 127 11.47 -15.46 -1.68
CA VAL A 127 11.78 -15.35 -0.24
C VAL A 127 10.97 -16.32 0.62
N ALA A 128 9.95 -16.96 0.08
CA ALA A 128 9.04 -17.83 0.83
C ALA A 128 9.76 -18.89 1.66
N ALA A 129 10.80 -19.53 1.09
CA ALA A 129 11.58 -20.56 1.78
C ALA A 129 12.35 -20.04 3.01
N SER A 130 12.58 -18.74 3.14
CA SER A 130 13.23 -18.13 4.30
C SER A 130 12.25 -17.76 5.42
N TRP A 131 10.95 -17.92 5.20
CA TRP A 131 9.91 -17.66 6.19
C TRP A 131 9.57 -18.92 6.98
N PRO A 132 9.11 -18.80 8.25
CA PRO A 132 8.64 -19.94 9.03
C PRO A 132 7.50 -20.70 8.33
N GLN A 133 7.40 -22.00 8.56
CA GLN A 133 6.45 -22.88 7.86
C GLN A 133 4.99 -22.48 8.08
N ASN A 134 4.62 -21.99 9.25
CA ASN A 134 3.28 -21.48 9.55
C ASN A 134 2.91 -20.26 8.66
N TRP A 135 3.86 -19.37 8.41
CA TRP A 135 3.70 -18.23 7.51
C TRP A 135 3.64 -18.64 6.04
N GLN A 136 4.47 -19.60 5.63
CA GLN A 136 4.41 -20.17 4.27
C GLN A 136 3.04 -20.80 3.99
N SER A 137 2.50 -21.54 4.97
CA SER A 137 1.19 -22.20 4.85
C SER A 137 0.01 -21.24 4.93
N ALA A 138 0.16 -20.08 5.58
CA ALA A 138 -0.89 -19.07 5.69
C ALA A 138 -0.91 -18.10 4.51
N ALA A 139 0.18 -18.02 3.74
CA ALA A 139 0.23 -17.15 2.56
C ALA A 139 -0.70 -17.68 1.47
N GLU A 140 -1.51 -16.79 0.89
CA GLU A 140 -2.52 -17.13 -0.11
C GLU A 140 -2.21 -16.46 -1.44
N THR A 141 -2.24 -17.24 -2.52
CA THR A 141 -2.15 -16.74 -3.89
C THR A 141 -3.17 -17.51 -4.73
N SER A 142 -4.25 -16.86 -5.10
CA SER A 142 -5.33 -17.45 -5.89
C SER A 142 -5.74 -16.57 -7.05
N ASP A 143 -6.23 -17.19 -8.11
CA ASP A 143 -6.89 -16.53 -9.21
C ASP A 143 -8.28 -17.16 -9.47
N TRP A 144 -9.22 -16.32 -9.88
CA TRP A 144 -10.59 -16.72 -10.16
C TRP A 144 -11.07 -16.05 -11.43
N VAL A 145 -11.60 -16.83 -12.36
CA VAL A 145 -12.28 -16.33 -13.56
C VAL A 145 -13.79 -16.46 -13.36
N MET A 146 -14.49 -15.34 -13.36
CA MET A 146 -15.94 -15.26 -13.15
C MET A 146 -16.62 -14.53 -14.29
N HIS A 147 -17.86 -14.88 -14.56
CA HIS A 147 -18.70 -14.18 -15.55
C HIS A 147 -19.73 -13.34 -14.81
N LEU A 148 -19.47 -12.04 -14.68
CA LEU A 148 -20.27 -11.12 -13.89
C LEU A 148 -20.81 -9.97 -14.76
N THR A 149 -21.98 -9.46 -14.38
CA THR A 149 -22.44 -8.13 -14.83
C THR A 149 -21.67 -7.03 -14.11
N ALA A 150 -21.70 -5.79 -14.61
CA ALA A 150 -21.08 -4.65 -13.93
C ALA A 150 -21.63 -4.46 -12.50
N GLN A 151 -22.93 -4.66 -12.29
CA GLN A 151 -23.54 -4.60 -10.96
C GLN A 151 -23.03 -5.69 -10.01
N GLN A 152 -22.86 -6.92 -10.51
CA GLN A 152 -22.29 -8.01 -9.73
C GLN A 152 -20.81 -7.77 -9.40
N LEU A 153 -20.04 -7.19 -10.32
CA LEU A 153 -18.65 -6.80 -10.08
C LEU A 153 -18.55 -5.72 -9.00
N ASP A 154 -19.46 -4.73 -9.02
CA ASP A 154 -19.52 -3.69 -7.96
C ASP A 154 -19.85 -4.30 -6.59
N GLY A 155 -20.80 -5.25 -6.54
CA GLY A 155 -21.12 -6.01 -5.32
C GLY A 155 -19.91 -6.79 -4.81
N LEU A 156 -19.23 -7.56 -5.68
CA LEU A 156 -17.99 -8.27 -5.32
C LEU A 156 -16.92 -7.33 -4.77
N ALA A 157 -16.72 -6.19 -5.42
CA ALA A 157 -15.74 -5.21 -4.97
C ALA A 157 -16.11 -4.61 -3.59
N ALA A 158 -17.40 -4.45 -3.30
CA ALA A 158 -17.89 -4.02 -1.98
C ALA A 158 -17.61 -5.08 -0.91
N ASP A 159 -17.88 -6.35 -1.18
CA ASP A 159 -17.62 -7.45 -0.26
C ASP A 159 -16.13 -7.60 0.05
N LEU A 160 -15.28 -7.55 -0.98
CA LEU A 160 -13.82 -7.61 -0.81
C LEU A 160 -13.30 -6.44 0.03
N ARG A 161 -13.81 -5.22 -0.17
CA ARG A 161 -13.46 -4.06 0.67
C ARG A 161 -13.91 -4.25 2.12
N ALA A 162 -15.09 -4.82 2.34
CA ALA A 162 -15.60 -5.09 3.69
C ALA A 162 -14.70 -6.10 4.42
N VAL A 163 -14.28 -7.17 3.76
CA VAL A 163 -13.34 -8.16 4.32
C VAL A 163 -12.01 -7.50 4.64
N ALA A 164 -11.42 -6.74 3.71
CA ALA A 164 -10.16 -6.03 3.95
C ALA A 164 -10.26 -5.04 5.13
N THR A 165 -11.36 -4.30 5.23
CA THR A 165 -11.61 -3.35 6.31
C THR A 165 -11.72 -4.06 7.66
N LYS A 166 -12.45 -5.18 7.73
CA LYS A 166 -12.56 -6.02 8.93
C LYS A 166 -11.18 -6.44 9.44
N TRP A 167 -10.35 -6.97 8.56
CA TRP A 167 -9.01 -7.44 8.93
C TRP A 167 -8.05 -6.31 9.25
N LYS A 168 -8.15 -5.17 8.56
CA LYS A 168 -7.41 -3.95 8.91
C LYS A 168 -7.75 -3.45 10.33
N GLN A 169 -9.02 -3.52 10.73
CA GLN A 169 -9.41 -3.16 12.11
C GLN A 169 -8.92 -4.18 13.12
N ALA A 170 -9.05 -5.47 12.81
CA ALA A 170 -8.56 -6.53 13.69
C ALA A 170 -7.04 -6.44 13.90
N SER A 171 -6.28 -6.05 12.87
CA SER A 171 -4.81 -5.92 12.98
C SER A 171 -4.34 -4.76 13.88
N LYS A 172 -5.20 -3.78 14.17
CA LYS A 172 -4.83 -2.65 15.05
C LYS A 172 -4.44 -3.10 16.46
N ILE A 173 -4.96 -4.22 16.95
CA ILE A 173 -4.58 -4.79 18.24
C ILE A 173 -3.11 -5.21 18.29
N ASN A 174 -2.51 -5.47 17.12
CA ASN A 174 -1.13 -5.90 16.98
C ASN A 174 -0.14 -4.72 16.91
N GLU A 175 -0.60 -3.49 16.65
CA GLU A 175 0.28 -2.33 16.45
C GLU A 175 1.18 -2.03 17.68
N PRO A 176 0.67 -2.04 18.94
CA PRO A 176 1.52 -1.84 20.11
C PRO A 176 2.53 -2.99 20.27
N ALA A 177 2.09 -4.23 20.10
CA ALA A 177 2.95 -5.40 20.21
C ALA A 177 4.05 -5.44 19.15
N LEU A 178 3.77 -4.96 17.94
CA LEU A 178 4.76 -4.84 16.87
C LEU A 178 5.89 -3.87 17.23
N ALA A 179 5.57 -2.75 17.89
CA ALA A 179 6.56 -1.76 18.33
C ALA A 179 7.51 -2.29 19.41
N GLU A 180 7.02 -3.21 20.25
CA GLU A 180 7.75 -3.82 21.37
C GLU A 180 8.21 -5.25 21.10
N GLN A 181 8.06 -5.74 19.85
CA GLN A 181 8.29 -7.13 19.51
C GLN A 181 9.75 -7.55 19.73
N THR A 182 9.94 -8.50 20.64
CA THR A 182 11.22 -9.11 20.97
C THR A 182 11.32 -10.57 20.53
N VAL A 183 10.20 -11.15 20.08
CA VAL A 183 10.12 -12.55 19.62
C VAL A 183 10.72 -12.71 18.23
N THR A 184 11.20 -13.90 17.94
CA THR A 184 11.80 -14.25 16.63
C THR A 184 10.74 -14.74 15.64
N PRO A 185 11.02 -14.79 14.32
CA PRO A 185 10.07 -15.27 13.31
C PRO A 185 9.53 -16.68 13.54
N GLU A 186 10.22 -17.51 14.29
CA GLU A 186 9.81 -18.88 14.62
C GLU A 186 8.75 -18.93 15.74
N ASP A 187 8.59 -17.85 16.48
CA ASP A 187 7.59 -17.75 17.53
C ASP A 187 6.17 -17.62 16.91
N PRO A 188 5.17 -18.39 17.42
CA PRO A 188 3.79 -18.30 16.93
C PRO A 188 3.17 -16.90 17.10
N ASP A 189 3.63 -16.13 18.07
CA ASP A 189 3.12 -14.78 18.37
C ASP A 189 3.87 -13.69 17.57
N TRP A 190 4.82 -14.07 16.72
CA TRP A 190 5.52 -13.10 15.88
C TRP A 190 4.59 -12.42 14.86
N ILE A 191 4.66 -11.10 14.81
CA ILE A 191 3.83 -10.24 13.97
C ILE A 191 4.65 -9.73 12.80
N ALA A 192 4.12 -9.85 11.59
CA ALA A 192 4.73 -9.30 10.38
C ALA A 192 3.73 -8.43 9.59
N PRO A 193 4.22 -7.44 8.83
CA PRO A 193 3.37 -6.71 7.89
C PRO A 193 2.91 -7.62 6.76
N VAL A 194 1.61 -7.62 6.47
CA VAL A 194 0.99 -8.37 5.38
C VAL A 194 0.44 -7.40 4.35
N VAL A 195 0.78 -7.61 3.08
CA VAL A 195 0.22 -6.83 1.96
C VAL A 195 -0.89 -7.64 1.31
N LEU A 196 -2.13 -7.15 1.41
CA LEU A 196 -3.29 -7.69 0.70
C LEU A 196 -3.48 -6.87 -0.59
N ILE A 197 -3.43 -7.53 -1.74
CA ILE A 197 -3.65 -6.93 -3.06
C ILE A 197 -4.95 -7.48 -3.63
N LEU A 198 -5.92 -6.60 -3.84
CA LEU A 198 -7.23 -6.95 -4.40
C LEU A 198 -7.37 -6.29 -5.76
N THR A 199 -7.58 -7.09 -6.80
CA THR A 199 -7.84 -6.61 -8.15
C THR A 199 -8.96 -7.44 -8.77
N ALA A 200 -10.10 -6.81 -9.03
CA ALA A 200 -11.22 -7.38 -9.76
C ALA A 200 -11.55 -6.44 -10.93
N ILE A 201 -11.19 -6.86 -12.14
CA ILE A 201 -11.33 -6.05 -13.36
C ILE A 201 -11.94 -6.89 -14.49
N PRO A 202 -12.64 -6.27 -15.45
CA PRO A 202 -13.04 -6.97 -16.65
C PRO A 202 -11.82 -7.50 -17.41
N TYR A 203 -11.87 -8.75 -17.83
CA TYR A 203 -10.84 -9.28 -18.71
C TYR A 203 -10.87 -8.53 -20.05
N PRO A 204 -9.72 -8.20 -20.65
CA PRO A 204 -9.70 -7.51 -21.94
C PRO A 204 -10.56 -8.23 -22.97
N SER A 205 -11.37 -7.46 -23.74
CA SER A 205 -12.29 -8.01 -24.72
C SER A 205 -11.55 -8.87 -25.76
N ARG A 206 -12.24 -9.90 -26.27
CA ARG A 206 -11.70 -10.75 -27.35
C ARG A 206 -11.26 -9.87 -28.53
N PRO A 207 -10.13 -10.18 -29.17
CA PRO A 207 -9.80 -9.53 -30.43
C PRO A 207 -10.96 -9.76 -31.42
N ARG A 208 -11.35 -8.67 -32.11
CA ARG A 208 -12.38 -8.74 -33.17
C ARG A 208 -11.84 -9.43 -34.42
#